data_0c8f6495d7794387b31ef750137c0147
#
_entry.id   0c8f6495d7794387b31ef750137c0147
#
_cell.length_a   1.000
_cell.length_b   1.000
_cell.length_c   1.000
_cell.angle_alpha   90.00
_cell.angle_beta   90.00
_cell.angle_gamma   90.00
#
_symmetry.space_group_name_H-M   'P 1'
#
loop_
_entity.id
_entity.type
_entity.pdbx_description
1 polymer ?
#
loop_
_entity_poly.entity_id
_entity_poly.type
_entity_poly.pdbx_seq_one_letter_code
_entity_poly.pdbx_strand_id
1 'polypeptide(L)'
;TLPRPLAKDFFPERGWSHLLGKVLSDLPLRLPWQNKARDIGYIIASLQEALGEELLATCHLQVANELFYRNKAAWLVGKLVTPTAIVPFLLPIHRTDDGELFVDTCLTTSAEASIVFGFARSYFMVYAPLPAALVEWLREILPGKTTAELYMAIGCQKHAKTESYREYLRYVTTADEQFIEAPGIRGMVMLVFTLPGFDRVFKVIKDRFAPQKEMTAAHVRACYQLVKEHDRVGRMADTQEFENFVLDKQQIDPALMALLLQEAPAKITDLGDKIAISHLYIERRMVPLNIWLEQSDGQALRDAIEEYGNAIRQLAAANIFPGDMLFKNFGVTRHGRVVFYDYDEICYMTEVNFRDIPPPRYPEDELSSEPWYSVSPGDVFPEEFRHWLCADPRIGPLFEEMHADLFRAKIGR
;
A
#
# COMPACT_ATOMS: atom_id res chain seq x y z
N THR A 1 22.76 13.51 29.20
CA THR A 1 22.87 12.14 28.70
C THR A 1 23.11 12.23 27.21
N LEU A 2 24.23 11.69 26.72
CA LEU A 2 24.48 11.55 25.28
C LEU A 2 23.34 10.70 24.68
N PRO A 3 22.77 11.06 23.51
CA PRO A 3 21.74 10.27 22.87
C PRO A 3 22.32 8.87 22.63
N ARG A 4 21.48 7.83 22.87
CA ARG A 4 21.86 6.46 22.51
C ARG A 4 22.20 6.41 21.02
N PRO A 5 23.24 5.67 20.61
CA PRO A 5 23.52 5.51 19.18
C PRO A 5 22.29 4.93 18.50
N LEU A 6 22.02 5.35 17.26
CA LEU A 6 20.85 4.93 16.50
C LEU A 6 20.89 3.45 16.15
N ALA A 7 22.09 2.93 15.88
CA ALA A 7 22.34 1.55 15.48
C ALA A 7 23.61 1.04 16.15
N LYS A 8 23.79 -0.28 16.16
CA LYS A 8 24.98 -0.98 16.65
C LYS A 8 25.60 -1.80 15.54
N ASP A 9 26.93 -1.81 15.52
CA ASP A 9 27.74 -2.64 14.65
C ASP A 9 28.07 -3.96 15.33
N PHE A 10 27.97 -5.06 14.56
CA PHE A 10 28.29 -6.41 14.97
C PHE A 10 29.22 -7.04 13.95
N PHE A 11 30.39 -7.47 14.40
CA PHE A 11 31.43 -8.10 13.57
C PHE A 11 31.43 -9.61 13.76
N PRO A 12 31.47 -10.42 12.69
CA PRO A 12 31.35 -11.89 12.79
C PRO A 12 32.71 -12.56 13.19
N GLU A 13 33.41 -12.03 14.19
CA GLU A 13 34.71 -12.53 14.65
C GLU A 13 34.69 -14.02 15.05
N ARG A 14 33.56 -14.51 15.57
CA ARG A 14 33.35 -15.92 15.94
C ARG A 14 32.36 -16.63 15.00
N GLY A 15 32.16 -16.09 13.79
CA GLY A 15 31.24 -16.55 12.78
C GLY A 15 29.81 -16.04 12.96
N TRP A 16 29.04 -16.13 11.89
CA TRP A 16 27.68 -15.61 11.79
C TRP A 16 26.70 -16.25 12.75
N SER A 17 26.82 -17.56 13.01
CA SER A 17 25.94 -18.26 13.96
C SER A 17 26.06 -17.68 15.38
N HIS A 18 27.28 -17.39 15.82
CA HIS A 18 27.51 -16.78 17.13
C HIS A 18 27.00 -15.34 17.17
N LEU A 19 27.26 -14.55 16.13
CA LEU A 19 26.82 -13.16 16.02
C LEU A 19 25.29 -13.06 16.07
N LEU A 20 24.58 -13.81 15.22
CA LEU A 20 23.11 -13.83 15.17
C LEU A 20 22.50 -14.35 16.46
N GLY A 21 23.13 -15.37 17.06
CA GLY A 21 22.75 -15.87 18.37
C GLY A 21 22.75 -14.80 19.45
N LYS A 22 23.81 -13.95 19.45
CA LYS A 22 23.92 -12.79 20.35
C LYS A 22 22.87 -11.73 20.02
N VAL A 23 22.76 -11.31 18.75
CA VAL A 23 21.80 -10.29 18.30
C VAL A 23 20.38 -10.66 18.72
N LEU A 24 19.93 -11.90 18.42
CA LEU A 24 18.58 -12.35 18.76
C LEU A 24 18.38 -12.52 20.30
N SER A 25 19.44 -12.81 21.06
CA SER A 25 19.35 -12.88 22.53
C SER A 25 19.26 -11.51 23.20
N ASP A 26 19.87 -10.49 22.60
CA ASP A 26 19.91 -9.13 23.14
C ASP A 26 18.63 -8.34 22.83
N LEU A 27 17.69 -8.92 22.05
CA LEU A 27 16.41 -8.26 21.74
C LEU A 27 15.54 -8.13 23.00
N PRO A 28 14.83 -7.02 23.18
CA PRO A 28 13.95 -6.79 24.36
C PRO A 28 12.64 -7.57 24.29
N LEU A 29 12.69 -8.79 23.76
CA LEU A 29 11.56 -9.70 23.66
C LEU A 29 11.60 -10.72 24.79
N ARG A 30 10.52 -10.84 25.55
CA ARG A 30 10.46 -11.66 26.78
C ARG A 30 9.90 -13.06 26.57
N LEU A 31 9.49 -13.39 25.36
CA LEU A 31 8.94 -14.70 25.02
C LEU A 31 10.04 -15.69 24.63
N PRO A 32 9.87 -16.99 24.88
CA PRO A 32 10.82 -18.01 24.46
C PRO A 32 10.85 -18.13 22.93
N TRP A 33 11.98 -18.60 22.41
CA TRP A 33 12.12 -18.92 20.99
C TRP A 33 11.68 -20.37 20.73
N GLN A 34 10.88 -20.58 19.69
CA GLN A 34 10.44 -21.92 19.26
C GLN A 34 11.64 -22.79 18.88
N ASN A 35 12.48 -22.30 17.96
CA ASN A 35 13.71 -22.96 17.57
C ASN A 35 14.74 -21.93 17.03
N LYS A 36 15.42 -21.27 17.92
CA LYS A 36 16.40 -20.22 17.60
C LYS A 36 17.54 -20.72 16.72
N ALA A 37 18.00 -21.97 16.91
CA ALA A 37 19.09 -22.52 16.12
C ALA A 37 18.67 -22.75 14.65
N ARG A 38 17.47 -23.24 14.43
CA ARG A 38 16.85 -23.37 13.09
C ARG A 38 16.75 -22.02 12.41
N ASP A 39 16.22 -21.02 13.10
CA ASP A 39 16.00 -19.68 12.55
C ASP A 39 17.33 -19.02 12.16
N ILE A 40 18.36 -19.16 12.99
CA ILE A 40 19.73 -18.71 12.66
C ILE A 40 20.25 -19.41 11.40
N GLY A 41 20.03 -20.71 11.26
CA GLY A 41 20.40 -21.47 10.07
C GLY A 41 19.75 -20.90 8.79
N TYR A 42 18.46 -20.61 8.84
CA TYR A 42 17.74 -19.99 7.72
C TYR A 42 18.27 -18.59 7.38
N ILE A 43 18.52 -17.76 8.39
CA ILE A 43 19.08 -16.43 8.16
C ILE A 43 20.44 -16.55 7.46
N ILE A 44 21.32 -17.43 7.92
CA ILE A 44 22.66 -17.63 7.32
C ILE A 44 22.52 -18.08 5.87
N ALA A 45 21.62 -19.03 5.59
CA ALA A 45 21.39 -19.50 4.22
C ALA A 45 20.93 -18.35 3.29
N SER A 46 19.98 -17.52 3.74
CA SER A 46 19.55 -16.33 3.00
C SER A 46 20.68 -15.33 2.77
N LEU A 47 21.56 -15.13 3.75
CA LEU A 47 22.73 -14.25 3.61
C LEU A 47 23.76 -14.81 2.62
N GLN A 48 23.98 -16.11 2.62
CA GLN A 48 24.88 -16.78 1.67
C GLN A 48 24.34 -16.69 0.23
N GLU A 49 23.03 -16.86 0.07
CA GLU A 49 22.36 -16.72 -1.21
C GLU A 49 22.47 -15.27 -1.76
N ALA A 50 22.26 -14.29 -0.89
CA ALA A 50 22.27 -12.87 -1.27
C ALA A 50 23.66 -12.30 -1.57
N LEU A 51 24.69 -12.70 -0.83
CA LEU A 51 26.04 -12.10 -0.87
C LEU A 51 27.11 -13.05 -1.42
N GLY A 52 26.90 -14.35 -1.33
CA GLY A 52 27.97 -15.34 -1.49
C GLY A 52 28.95 -15.38 -0.30
N GLU A 53 29.71 -16.43 -0.20
CA GLU A 53 30.60 -16.67 0.95
C GLU A 53 31.70 -15.60 1.09
N GLU A 54 32.28 -15.15 -0.03
CA GLU A 54 33.39 -14.20 -0.06
C GLU A 54 32.98 -12.82 0.52
N LEU A 55 31.86 -12.25 0.08
CA LEU A 55 31.36 -10.98 0.59
C LEU A 55 30.87 -11.12 2.03
N LEU A 56 30.22 -12.25 2.37
CA LEU A 56 29.76 -12.51 3.72
C LEU A 56 30.91 -12.62 4.74
N ALA A 57 32.07 -13.06 4.31
CA ALA A 57 33.28 -13.12 5.16
C ALA A 57 33.89 -11.73 5.47
N THR A 58 33.59 -10.74 4.64
CA THR A 58 34.19 -9.38 4.73
C THR A 58 33.20 -8.31 5.20
N CYS A 59 31.94 -8.64 5.37
CA CYS A 59 30.93 -7.70 5.81
C CYS A 59 30.72 -7.71 7.32
N HIS A 60 30.10 -6.64 7.83
CA HIS A 60 29.57 -6.60 9.19
C HIS A 60 28.09 -6.23 9.17
N LEU A 61 27.38 -6.56 10.25
CA LEU A 61 25.99 -6.27 10.43
C LEU A 61 25.81 -5.01 11.28
N GLN A 62 25.07 -4.04 10.77
CA GLN A 62 24.62 -2.90 11.55
C GLN A 62 23.10 -3.01 11.76
N VAL A 63 22.63 -2.92 13.01
CA VAL A 63 21.23 -3.10 13.37
C VAL A 63 20.73 -1.89 14.15
N ALA A 64 19.52 -1.42 13.84
CA ALA A 64 18.86 -0.40 14.64
C ALA A 64 18.72 -0.85 16.11
N ASN A 65 18.93 0.08 17.05
CA ASN A 65 18.82 -0.22 18.48
C ASN A 65 17.38 -0.51 18.92
N GLU A 66 16.42 0.01 18.17
CA GLU A 66 14.99 -0.13 18.49
C GLU A 66 14.34 -1.09 17.51
N LEU A 67 13.43 -1.92 18.02
CA LEU A 67 12.57 -2.76 17.16
C LEU A 67 11.48 -1.91 16.52
N PHE A 68 11.13 -2.29 15.32
CA PHE A 68 10.02 -1.72 14.59
C PHE A 68 8.80 -2.65 14.75
N TYR A 69 7.65 -2.11 15.09
CA TYR A 69 6.44 -2.90 15.30
C TYR A 69 5.38 -2.54 14.27
N ARG A 70 4.86 -3.56 13.61
CA ARG A 70 3.73 -3.40 12.68
C ARG A 70 2.86 -4.64 12.69
N ASN A 71 1.54 -4.45 12.79
CA ASN A 71 0.57 -5.54 12.91
C ASN A 71 0.90 -6.46 14.10
N LYS A 72 1.11 -7.76 13.84
CA LYS A 72 1.41 -8.76 14.85
C LYS A 72 2.89 -9.16 14.89
N ALA A 73 3.76 -8.42 14.20
CA ALA A 73 5.19 -8.71 14.11
C ALA A 73 6.06 -7.63 14.73
N ALA A 74 7.15 -8.05 15.35
CA ALA A 74 8.30 -7.22 15.63
C ALA A 74 9.30 -7.37 14.48
N TRP A 75 9.95 -6.29 14.08
CA TRP A 75 10.90 -6.29 12.99
C TRP A 75 12.27 -5.83 13.48
N LEU A 76 13.27 -6.65 13.26
CA LEU A 76 14.65 -6.23 13.38
C LEU A 76 15.08 -5.64 12.05
N VAL A 77 15.40 -4.35 12.07
CA VAL A 77 15.82 -3.59 10.88
C VAL A 77 17.30 -3.31 10.95
N GLY A 78 18.01 -3.68 9.91
CA GLY A 78 19.44 -3.51 9.80
C GLY A 78 19.94 -3.46 8.37
N LYS A 79 21.25 -3.44 8.24
CA LYS A 79 21.96 -3.51 6.97
C LYS A 79 23.25 -4.29 7.12
N LEU A 80 23.64 -4.98 6.06
CA LEU A 80 24.97 -5.54 5.91
C LEU A 80 25.83 -4.52 5.19
N VAL A 81 26.93 -4.16 5.80
CA VAL A 81 27.90 -3.21 5.24
C VAL A 81 29.05 -4.03 4.67
N THR A 82 29.13 -4.04 3.35
CA THR A 82 30.24 -4.66 2.61
C THR A 82 31.23 -3.60 2.16
N PRO A 83 32.38 -3.95 1.67
CA PRO A 83 33.35 -2.98 1.13
C PRO A 83 32.83 -2.15 -0.05
N THR A 84 31.81 -2.65 -0.77
CA THR A 84 31.34 -2.06 -2.03
C THR A 84 29.86 -1.66 -2.02
N ALA A 85 29.07 -2.17 -1.08
CA ALA A 85 27.63 -1.96 -1.08
C ALA A 85 27.02 -2.05 0.33
N ILE A 86 25.81 -1.51 0.44
CA ILE A 86 24.92 -1.69 1.59
C ILE A 86 23.77 -2.60 1.15
N VAL A 87 23.54 -3.68 1.90
CA VAL A 87 22.48 -4.66 1.63
C VAL A 87 21.47 -4.61 2.77
N PRO A 88 20.18 -4.51 2.50
CA PRO A 88 19.13 -4.57 3.52
C PRO A 88 19.22 -5.86 4.36
N PHE A 89 18.88 -5.75 5.63
CA PHE A 89 18.73 -6.88 6.54
C PHE A 89 17.48 -6.67 7.38
N LEU A 90 16.40 -7.31 7.00
CA LEU A 90 15.10 -7.16 7.68
C LEU A 90 14.61 -8.54 8.14
N LEU A 91 14.36 -8.69 9.44
CA LEU A 91 13.82 -9.91 10.01
C LEU A 91 12.46 -9.66 10.66
N PRO A 92 11.36 -10.16 10.08
CA PRO A 92 10.08 -10.24 10.78
C PRO A 92 10.13 -11.34 11.84
N ILE A 93 9.82 -10.97 13.06
CA ILE A 93 9.75 -11.87 14.22
C ILE A 93 8.29 -11.99 14.61
N HIS A 94 7.74 -13.18 14.46
CA HIS A 94 6.37 -13.52 14.77
C HIS A 94 6.25 -14.28 16.08
N ARG A 95 5.02 -14.42 16.54
CA ARG A 95 4.65 -15.23 17.70
C ARG A 95 3.72 -16.36 17.23
N THR A 96 4.00 -17.58 17.65
CA THR A 96 3.10 -18.72 17.49
C THR A 96 1.86 -18.57 18.38
N ASP A 97 0.84 -19.38 18.17
CA ASP A 97 -0.35 -19.42 19.03
C ASP A 97 0.00 -19.83 20.46
N ASP A 98 1.03 -20.67 20.64
CA ASP A 98 1.55 -21.09 21.94
C ASP A 98 2.41 -20.02 22.64
N GLY A 99 2.64 -18.89 21.98
CA GLY A 99 3.36 -17.75 22.55
C GLY A 99 4.87 -17.80 22.38
N GLU A 100 5.41 -18.62 21.49
CA GLU A 100 6.84 -18.70 21.18
C GLU A 100 7.20 -17.80 19.99
N LEU A 101 8.45 -17.31 19.98
CA LEU A 101 8.97 -16.48 18.90
C LEU A 101 9.61 -17.32 17.79
N PHE A 102 9.46 -16.87 16.56
CA PHE A 102 10.19 -17.39 15.41
C PHE A 102 10.46 -16.29 14.37
N VAL A 103 11.53 -16.47 13.60
CA VAL A 103 11.83 -15.63 12.43
C VAL A 103 11.18 -16.27 11.21
N ASP A 104 10.32 -15.52 10.54
CA ASP A 104 9.59 -16.00 9.38
C ASP A 104 10.47 -16.03 8.12
N THR A 105 11.24 -14.99 7.90
CA THR A 105 12.13 -14.85 6.72
C THR A 105 13.27 -13.87 6.98
N CYS A 106 14.23 -13.81 6.05
CA CYS A 106 15.29 -12.80 6.03
C CYS A 106 15.25 -12.06 4.69
N LEU A 107 14.82 -10.80 4.70
CA LEU A 107 14.72 -9.98 3.49
C LEU A 107 16.02 -9.21 3.30
N THR A 108 16.64 -9.41 2.14
CA THR A 108 17.97 -8.88 1.82
C THR A 108 18.00 -8.04 0.53
N THR A 109 16.87 -7.95 -0.20
CA THR A 109 16.82 -7.16 -1.41
C THR A 109 16.20 -5.78 -1.18
N SER A 110 16.66 -4.77 -1.94
CA SER A 110 16.08 -3.43 -1.90
C SER A 110 14.61 -3.39 -2.34
N ALA A 111 14.19 -4.32 -3.20
CA ALA A 111 12.80 -4.43 -3.64
C ALA A 111 11.88 -4.89 -2.49
N GLU A 112 12.22 -5.97 -1.81
CA GLU A 112 11.49 -6.48 -0.64
C GLU A 112 11.45 -5.45 0.49
N ALA A 113 12.61 -4.88 0.83
CA ALA A 113 12.69 -3.82 1.83
C ALA A 113 11.81 -2.61 1.45
N SER A 114 11.78 -2.23 0.16
CA SER A 114 10.94 -1.15 -0.34
C SER A 114 9.45 -1.48 -0.25
N ILE A 115 9.05 -2.73 -0.42
CA ILE A 115 7.65 -3.19 -0.22
C ILE A 115 7.30 -3.11 1.27
N VAL A 116 8.18 -3.58 2.15
CA VAL A 116 7.98 -3.54 3.61
C VAL A 116 7.84 -2.10 4.11
N PHE A 117 8.65 -1.17 3.62
CA PHE A 117 8.54 0.27 3.88
C PHE A 117 7.64 0.97 2.83
N GLY A 118 6.61 0.30 2.34
CA GLY A 118 5.76 0.77 1.25
C GLY A 118 4.82 1.91 1.64
N PHE A 119 4.04 2.37 0.63
CA PHE A 119 3.14 3.52 0.71
C PHE A 119 1.82 3.25 1.40
N ALA A 120 1.68 2.14 2.03
CA ALA A 120 0.48 1.85 2.76
C ALA A 120 0.47 2.64 4.06
N ARG A 121 -0.71 2.96 4.51
CA ARG A 121 -0.91 3.63 5.79
C ARG A 121 -0.49 2.77 6.98
N SER A 122 -0.26 1.51 6.79
CA SER A 122 0.32 0.62 7.79
C SER A 122 1.79 0.96 8.02
N TYR A 123 2.03 1.94 8.85
CA TYR A 123 3.39 2.37 9.25
C TYR A 123 3.94 1.55 10.41
N PHE A 124 5.24 1.64 10.60
CA PHE A 124 5.91 1.08 11.76
C PHE A 124 5.75 1.99 12.99
N MET A 125 5.40 1.39 14.11
CA MET A 125 5.60 2.01 15.41
C MET A 125 7.03 1.71 15.85
N VAL A 126 7.85 2.75 15.95
CA VAL A 126 9.24 2.67 16.38
C VAL A 126 9.56 3.85 17.31
N TYR A 127 10.34 3.60 18.35
CA TYR A 127 10.83 4.68 19.18
C TYR A 127 11.94 5.44 18.45
N ALA A 128 11.64 6.65 18.02
CA ALA A 128 12.53 7.49 17.23
C ALA A 128 12.72 8.86 17.91
N PRO A 129 13.61 8.97 18.90
CA PRO A 129 13.85 10.24 19.60
C PRO A 129 14.44 11.31 18.69
N LEU A 130 15.12 10.91 17.63
CA LEU A 130 15.66 11.75 16.56
C LEU A 130 15.18 11.23 15.19
N PRO A 131 13.93 11.51 14.80
CA PRO A 131 13.34 10.95 13.57
C PRO A 131 14.15 11.26 12.32
N ALA A 132 14.76 12.45 12.22
CA ALA A 132 15.58 12.85 11.08
C ALA A 132 16.82 11.93 10.92
N ALA A 133 17.49 11.61 12.02
CA ALA A 133 18.65 10.73 12.00
C ALA A 133 18.25 9.29 11.61
N LEU A 134 17.09 8.81 12.08
CA LEU A 134 16.56 7.51 11.70
C LEU A 134 16.23 7.46 10.20
N VAL A 135 15.59 8.51 9.67
CA VAL A 135 15.26 8.62 8.25
C VAL A 135 16.53 8.63 7.38
N GLU A 136 17.56 9.39 7.76
CA GLU A 136 18.83 9.40 7.02
C GLU A 136 19.51 8.01 7.04
N TRP A 137 19.49 7.33 8.16
CA TRP A 137 20.02 5.96 8.26
C TRP A 137 19.21 4.97 7.41
N LEU A 138 17.88 5.08 7.38
CA LEU A 138 17.00 4.25 6.53
C LEU A 138 17.20 4.54 5.03
N ARG A 139 17.58 5.76 4.64
CA ARG A 139 17.89 6.09 3.24
C ARG A 139 19.08 5.31 2.69
N GLU A 140 20.04 4.95 3.52
CA GLU A 140 21.15 4.10 3.10
C GLU A 140 20.68 2.67 2.74
N ILE A 141 19.66 2.17 3.45
CA ILE A 141 19.03 0.86 3.20
C ILE A 141 18.06 0.93 2.01
N LEU A 142 17.39 2.07 1.85
CA LEU A 142 16.28 2.30 0.93
C LEU A 142 16.53 3.53 0.05
N PRO A 143 17.57 3.54 -0.79
CA PRO A 143 17.97 4.73 -1.56
C PRO A 143 16.89 5.18 -2.57
N GLY A 144 15.99 4.29 -2.96
CA GLY A 144 14.87 4.60 -3.86
C GLY A 144 13.64 5.21 -3.16
N LYS A 145 13.68 5.44 -1.84
CA LYS A 145 12.60 6.09 -1.10
C LYS A 145 12.89 7.57 -0.87
N THR A 146 11.84 8.40 -0.98
CA THR A 146 11.96 9.81 -0.62
C THR A 146 11.98 9.99 0.89
N THR A 147 12.47 11.14 1.34
CA THR A 147 12.45 11.52 2.76
C THR A 147 11.02 11.50 3.32
N ALA A 148 10.06 11.99 2.54
CA ALA A 148 8.65 11.98 2.92
C ALA A 148 8.10 10.57 3.14
N GLU A 149 8.45 9.64 2.25
CA GLU A 149 8.02 8.23 2.35
C GLU A 149 8.60 7.53 3.59
N LEU A 150 9.84 7.80 3.91
CA LEU A 150 10.49 7.21 5.09
C LEU A 150 9.91 7.79 6.39
N TYR A 151 9.63 9.09 6.45
CA TYR A 151 8.89 9.65 7.58
C TYR A 151 7.50 9.03 7.73
N MET A 152 6.79 8.79 6.63
CA MET A 152 5.49 8.12 6.65
C MET A 152 5.63 6.70 7.20
N ALA A 153 6.61 5.94 6.69
CA ALA A 153 6.84 4.54 7.07
C ALA A 153 7.14 4.35 8.57
N ILE A 154 7.68 5.34 9.24
CA ILE A 154 7.96 5.33 10.70
C ILE A 154 6.90 6.08 11.53
N GLY A 155 5.73 6.39 10.95
CA GLY A 155 4.60 7.02 11.65
C GLY A 155 4.74 8.52 11.88
N CYS A 156 5.78 9.18 11.35
CA CYS A 156 5.98 10.64 11.47
C CYS A 156 5.19 11.40 10.40
N GLN A 157 3.87 11.27 10.40
CA GLN A 157 2.96 11.75 9.35
C GLN A 157 3.04 13.26 9.09
N LYS A 158 3.19 14.09 10.13
CA LYS A 158 3.31 15.55 9.98
C LYS A 158 4.59 15.93 9.23
N HIS A 159 5.71 15.27 9.56
CA HIS A 159 6.98 15.45 8.85
C HIS A 159 6.85 14.99 7.40
N ALA A 160 6.28 13.81 7.19
CA ALA A 160 6.03 13.26 5.86
C ALA A 160 5.21 14.23 4.99
N LYS A 161 4.10 14.76 5.51
CA LYS A 161 3.27 15.73 4.79
C LYS A 161 4.04 17.00 4.43
N THR A 162 4.84 17.52 5.37
CA THR A 162 5.68 18.70 5.13
C THR A 162 6.73 18.45 4.06
N GLU A 163 7.43 17.31 4.10
CA GLU A 163 8.43 16.97 3.09
C GLU A 163 7.80 16.68 1.73
N SER A 164 6.64 16.00 1.66
CA SER A 164 5.89 15.82 0.41
C SER A 164 5.51 17.17 -0.24
N TYR A 165 5.07 18.13 0.58
CA TYR A 165 4.74 19.47 0.07
C TYR A 165 6.00 20.23 -0.42
N ARG A 166 7.13 20.07 0.26
CA ARG A 166 8.41 20.62 -0.19
C ARG A 166 8.92 19.97 -1.47
N GLU A 167 8.75 18.66 -1.61
CA GLU A 167 9.05 17.93 -2.85
C GLU A 167 8.20 18.49 -4.03
N TYR A 168 6.91 18.66 -3.79
CA TYR A 168 6.00 19.28 -4.75
C TYR A 168 6.46 20.70 -5.15
N LEU A 169 6.73 21.57 -4.17
CA LEU A 169 7.18 22.95 -4.45
C LEU A 169 8.48 23.00 -5.27
N ARG A 170 9.46 22.14 -4.93
CA ARG A 170 10.72 22.05 -5.72
C ARG A 170 10.42 21.59 -7.14
N TYR A 171 9.54 20.63 -7.30
CA TYR A 171 9.19 20.13 -8.63
C TYR A 171 8.54 21.22 -9.49
N VAL A 172 7.48 21.84 -9.01
CA VAL A 172 6.73 22.86 -9.79
C VAL A 172 7.53 24.13 -10.09
N THR A 173 8.57 24.43 -9.30
CA THR A 173 9.47 25.56 -9.58
C THR A 173 10.50 25.28 -10.67
N THR A 174 10.75 24.02 -11.01
CA THR A 174 11.77 23.60 -11.97
C THR A 174 11.20 22.93 -13.22
N ALA A 175 10.01 22.35 -13.13
CA ALA A 175 9.35 21.65 -14.23
C ALA A 175 8.55 22.63 -15.10
N ASP A 176 8.72 22.54 -16.40
CA ASP A 176 7.91 23.25 -17.41
C ASP A 176 6.75 22.34 -17.84
N GLU A 177 5.88 22.02 -16.89
CA GLU A 177 4.75 21.12 -17.08
C GLU A 177 3.47 21.74 -16.55
N GLN A 178 2.35 21.32 -17.13
CA GLN A 178 1.03 21.69 -16.66
C GLN A 178 0.32 20.52 -16.01
N PHE A 179 -0.52 20.82 -15.02
CA PHE A 179 -1.50 19.88 -14.50
C PHE A 179 -2.48 19.50 -15.59
N ILE A 180 -2.66 18.21 -15.79
CA ILE A 180 -3.61 17.61 -16.74
C ILE A 180 -4.54 16.65 -16.00
N GLU A 181 -5.69 16.33 -16.59
CA GLU A 181 -6.53 15.23 -16.12
C GLU A 181 -5.70 13.94 -16.08
N ALA A 182 -5.80 13.19 -14.99
CA ALA A 182 -5.05 11.94 -14.86
C ALA A 182 -5.52 10.92 -15.90
N PRO A 183 -4.59 10.18 -16.53
CA PRO A 183 -4.96 9.10 -17.45
C PRO A 183 -5.79 8.01 -16.76
N GLY A 184 -6.75 7.43 -17.47
CA GLY A 184 -7.59 6.36 -17.01
C GLY A 184 -9.09 6.65 -17.13
N ILE A 185 -9.90 5.84 -16.47
CA ILE A 185 -11.36 6.00 -16.47
C ILE A 185 -11.74 7.13 -15.51
N ARG A 186 -12.52 8.09 -15.99
CA ARG A 186 -13.02 9.19 -15.15
C ARG A 186 -13.81 8.67 -13.96
N GLY A 187 -13.44 9.13 -12.76
CA GLY A 187 -14.18 8.84 -11.54
C GLY A 187 -15.57 9.48 -11.55
N MET A 188 -16.55 8.79 -10.99
CA MET A 188 -17.93 9.31 -10.83
C MET A 188 -18.04 10.31 -9.68
N VAL A 189 -17.19 10.18 -8.67
CA VAL A 189 -17.23 10.93 -7.41
C VAL A 189 -16.06 11.92 -7.31
N MET A 190 -14.89 11.53 -7.81
CA MET A 190 -13.66 12.31 -7.76
C MET A 190 -13.25 12.81 -9.14
N LEU A 191 -12.76 14.06 -9.18
CA LEU A 191 -11.94 14.55 -10.27
C LEU A 191 -10.47 14.29 -9.92
N VAL A 192 -9.76 13.63 -10.83
CA VAL A 192 -8.36 13.24 -10.63
C VAL A 192 -7.47 13.90 -11.66
N PHE A 193 -6.41 14.57 -11.21
CA PHE A 193 -5.45 15.23 -12.07
C PHE A 193 -4.02 15.03 -11.59
N THR A 194 -3.04 15.30 -12.43
CA THR A 194 -1.62 15.04 -12.16
C THR A 194 -0.71 15.98 -12.93
N LEU A 195 0.54 16.10 -12.51
CA LEU A 195 1.65 16.57 -13.34
C LEU A 195 2.32 15.35 -13.99
N PRO A 196 2.54 15.34 -15.32
CA PRO A 196 3.04 14.16 -16.03
C PRO A 196 4.32 13.54 -15.45
N GLY A 197 5.32 14.35 -15.11
CA GLY A 197 6.59 13.90 -14.55
C GLY A 197 6.61 13.79 -13.02
N PHE A 198 5.54 14.18 -12.31
CA PHE A 198 5.44 14.06 -10.86
C PHE A 198 4.61 12.81 -10.48
N ASP A 199 5.12 11.98 -9.62
CA ASP A 199 4.53 10.67 -9.31
C ASP A 199 3.38 10.73 -8.29
N ARG A 200 2.58 11.80 -8.33
CA ARG A 200 1.40 12.00 -7.48
C ARG A 200 0.16 12.29 -8.32
N VAL A 201 -0.97 11.88 -7.79
CA VAL A 201 -2.30 12.28 -8.27
C VAL A 201 -2.98 13.14 -7.21
N PHE A 202 -3.76 14.08 -7.69
CA PHE A 202 -4.54 15.03 -6.91
C PHE A 202 -6.01 14.71 -7.13
N LYS A 203 -6.76 14.50 -6.05
CA LYS A 203 -8.17 14.10 -6.10
C LYS A 203 -9.04 15.15 -5.42
N VAL A 204 -10.03 15.66 -6.14
CA VAL A 204 -11.01 16.63 -5.63
C VAL A 204 -12.39 15.99 -5.66
N ILE A 205 -13.12 16.05 -4.55
CA ILE A 205 -14.51 15.59 -4.50
C ILE A 205 -15.36 16.51 -5.35
N LYS A 206 -16.10 15.98 -6.33
CA LYS A 206 -17.02 16.74 -7.18
C LYS A 206 -18.16 17.34 -6.36
N ASP A 207 -18.72 18.43 -6.84
CA ASP A 207 -19.89 19.05 -6.19
C ASP A 207 -21.19 18.28 -6.47
N ARG A 208 -21.23 17.57 -7.61
CA ARG A 208 -22.34 16.70 -8.01
C ARG A 208 -21.80 15.35 -8.46
N PHE A 209 -22.40 14.29 -8.00
CA PHE A 209 -22.06 12.93 -8.38
C PHE A 209 -22.94 12.45 -9.55
N ALA A 210 -22.50 11.40 -10.23
CA ALA A 210 -23.33 10.74 -11.22
C ALA A 210 -24.64 10.23 -10.58
N PRO A 211 -25.77 10.26 -11.31
CA PRO A 211 -27.09 9.88 -10.76
C PRO A 211 -27.14 8.48 -10.15
N GLN A 212 -26.23 7.59 -10.57
CA GLN A 212 -26.13 6.21 -10.07
C GLN A 212 -25.49 6.13 -8.66
N LYS A 213 -24.89 7.22 -8.17
CA LYS A 213 -24.22 7.26 -6.86
C LYS A 213 -25.06 8.06 -5.86
N GLU A 214 -25.84 7.33 -5.07
CA GLU A 214 -26.64 7.89 -3.95
C GLU A 214 -25.76 8.13 -2.73
N MET A 215 -24.76 9.03 -2.83
CA MET A 215 -23.86 9.34 -1.72
C MET A 215 -23.62 10.83 -1.60
N THR A 216 -23.04 11.26 -0.47
CA THR A 216 -22.71 12.65 -0.18
C THR A 216 -21.20 12.85 -0.07
N ALA A 217 -20.73 14.09 -0.26
CA ALA A 217 -19.33 14.43 -0.01
C ALA A 217 -18.87 14.14 1.44
N ALA A 218 -19.81 14.21 2.42
CA ALA A 218 -19.54 13.84 3.80
C ALA A 218 -19.27 12.33 3.94
N HIS A 219 -20.05 11.50 3.25
CA HIS A 219 -19.84 10.06 3.22
C HIS A 219 -18.48 9.71 2.61
N VAL A 220 -18.12 10.30 1.47
CA VAL A 220 -16.79 10.10 0.86
C VAL A 220 -15.66 10.44 1.82
N ARG A 221 -15.75 11.56 2.53
CA ARG A 221 -14.75 11.92 3.56
C ARG A 221 -14.69 10.91 4.70
N ALA A 222 -15.84 10.38 5.13
CA ALA A 222 -15.88 9.34 6.16
C ALA A 222 -15.19 8.05 5.69
N CYS A 223 -15.35 7.65 4.42
CA CYS A 223 -14.65 6.53 3.81
C CYS A 223 -13.12 6.74 3.80
N TYR A 224 -12.65 7.92 3.41
CA TYR A 224 -11.22 8.27 3.49
C TYR A 224 -10.71 8.27 4.93
N GLN A 225 -11.52 8.70 5.89
CA GLN A 225 -11.16 8.66 7.31
C GLN A 225 -11.09 7.22 7.83
N LEU A 226 -12.01 6.34 7.40
CA LEU A 226 -11.97 4.91 7.72
C LEU A 226 -10.63 4.28 7.30
N VAL A 227 -10.15 4.55 6.08
CA VAL A 227 -8.83 4.10 5.63
C VAL A 227 -7.72 4.58 6.55
N LYS A 228 -7.79 5.85 6.97
CA LYS A 228 -6.80 6.45 7.88
C LYS A 228 -6.73 5.76 9.24
N GLU A 229 -7.81 5.22 9.72
CA GLU A 229 -7.91 4.63 11.05
C GLU A 229 -7.68 3.12 11.05
N HIS A 230 -7.98 2.44 9.95
CA HIS A 230 -8.11 0.98 9.94
C HIS A 230 -7.19 0.23 8.98
N ASP A 231 -6.38 0.89 8.14
CA ASP A 231 -5.40 0.14 7.32
C ASP A 231 -4.29 -0.44 8.21
N ARG A 232 -4.36 -1.76 8.38
CA ARG A 232 -3.38 -2.53 9.15
C ARG A 232 -2.56 -3.50 8.30
N VAL A 233 -2.93 -3.70 7.04
CA VAL A 233 -2.32 -4.72 6.18
C VAL A 233 -1.48 -4.16 5.04
N GLY A 234 -1.56 -2.86 4.79
CA GLY A 234 -0.77 -2.22 3.76
C GLY A 234 -1.24 -2.51 2.34
N ARG A 235 -2.55 -2.70 2.15
CA ARG A 235 -3.20 -2.89 0.85
C ARG A 235 -4.04 -1.70 0.42
N MET A 236 -4.04 -0.63 1.19
CA MET A 236 -4.69 0.63 0.84
C MET A 236 -3.64 1.72 0.62
N ALA A 237 -3.78 2.47 -0.46
CA ALA A 237 -2.87 3.57 -0.77
C ALA A 237 -2.93 4.65 0.31
N ASP A 238 -1.78 5.18 0.73
CA ASP A 238 -1.77 6.30 1.67
C ASP A 238 -2.26 7.56 0.98
N THR A 239 -3.12 8.31 1.68
CA THR A 239 -3.68 9.56 1.21
C THR A 239 -3.28 10.70 2.12
N GLN A 240 -2.76 11.78 1.57
CA GLN A 240 -2.51 13.02 2.28
C GLN A 240 -3.61 14.02 1.96
N GLU A 241 -4.24 14.55 2.99
CA GLU A 241 -5.32 15.52 2.87
C GLU A 241 -4.76 16.93 3.03
N PHE A 242 -5.15 17.82 2.12
CA PHE A 242 -4.76 19.24 2.14
C PHE A 242 -5.99 20.13 2.06
N GLU A 243 -5.95 21.23 2.79
CA GLU A 243 -6.91 22.31 2.73
C GLU A 243 -6.29 23.57 2.11
N ASN A 244 -7.08 24.31 1.33
CA ASN A 244 -6.68 25.54 0.67
C ASN A 244 -5.38 25.40 -0.11
N PHE A 245 -5.32 24.35 -0.95
CA PHE A 245 -4.15 24.07 -1.77
C PHE A 245 -4.09 25.02 -2.97
N VAL A 246 -3.00 25.80 -3.05
CA VAL A 246 -2.87 26.87 -4.03
C VAL A 246 -2.10 26.37 -5.27
N LEU A 247 -2.65 26.64 -6.45
CA LEU A 247 -2.06 26.35 -7.76
C LEU A 247 -1.96 27.62 -8.59
N ASP A 248 -0.87 27.79 -9.34
CA ASP A 248 -0.72 28.82 -10.35
C ASP A 248 -1.56 28.48 -11.59
N LYS A 249 -2.37 29.40 -12.07
CA LYS A 249 -3.22 29.18 -13.26
C LYS A 249 -2.42 28.84 -14.52
N GLN A 250 -1.20 29.37 -14.65
CA GLN A 250 -0.30 29.09 -15.77
C GLN A 250 0.17 27.62 -15.81
N GLN A 251 0.18 26.97 -14.65
CA GLN A 251 0.54 25.54 -14.51
C GLN A 251 -0.65 24.60 -14.67
N ILE A 252 -1.82 25.10 -15.05
CA ILE A 252 -3.03 24.29 -15.22
C ILE A 252 -3.41 24.31 -16.70
N ASP A 253 -3.50 23.13 -17.30
CA ASP A 253 -4.02 22.99 -18.67
C ASP A 253 -5.42 23.59 -18.77
N PRO A 254 -5.74 24.35 -19.84
CA PRO A 254 -7.05 25.00 -19.99
C PRO A 254 -8.24 24.03 -19.94
N ALA A 255 -8.08 22.81 -20.46
CA ALA A 255 -9.15 21.79 -20.41
C ALA A 255 -9.36 21.30 -18.97
N LEU A 256 -8.29 21.11 -18.20
CA LEU A 256 -8.39 20.78 -16.77
C LEU A 256 -9.03 21.92 -15.98
N MET A 257 -8.66 23.17 -16.25
CA MET A 257 -9.27 24.33 -15.59
C MET A 257 -10.78 24.38 -15.85
N ALA A 258 -11.21 24.19 -17.09
CA ALA A 258 -12.63 24.14 -17.46
C ALA A 258 -13.35 23.00 -16.70
N LEU A 259 -12.72 21.84 -16.61
CA LEU A 259 -13.25 20.68 -15.90
C LEU A 259 -13.38 20.91 -14.39
N LEU A 260 -12.39 21.53 -13.76
CA LEU A 260 -12.43 21.92 -12.33
C LEU A 260 -13.60 22.87 -12.05
N LEU A 261 -13.78 23.89 -12.90
CA LEU A 261 -14.87 24.84 -12.77
C LEU A 261 -16.24 24.25 -13.08
N GLN A 262 -16.33 23.20 -13.89
CA GLN A 262 -17.55 22.49 -14.20
C GLN A 262 -17.95 21.51 -13.10
N GLU A 263 -17.01 20.70 -12.61
CA GLU A 263 -17.30 19.54 -11.75
C GLU A 263 -17.22 19.86 -10.24
N ALA A 264 -16.39 20.87 -9.88
CA ALA A 264 -16.15 21.22 -8.48
C ALA A 264 -16.08 22.74 -8.23
N PRO A 265 -16.97 23.57 -8.82
CA PRO A 265 -16.92 25.02 -8.68
C PRO A 265 -16.94 25.50 -7.23
N ALA A 266 -17.67 24.86 -6.34
CA ALA A 266 -17.74 25.22 -4.93
C ALA A 266 -16.44 24.98 -4.15
N LYS A 267 -15.50 24.24 -4.73
CA LYS A 267 -14.20 23.96 -4.13
C LYS A 267 -13.10 24.94 -4.61
N ILE A 268 -13.37 25.72 -5.64
CA ILE A 268 -12.38 26.56 -6.31
C ILE A 268 -12.60 28.02 -5.88
N THR A 269 -11.56 28.63 -5.33
CA THR A 269 -11.54 30.08 -5.08
C THR A 269 -10.53 30.72 -6.03
N ASP A 270 -11.00 31.70 -6.79
CA ASP A 270 -10.14 32.49 -7.68
C ASP A 270 -9.33 33.51 -6.88
N LEU A 271 -8.01 33.48 -7.02
CA LEU A 271 -7.06 34.39 -6.36
C LEU A 271 -6.30 35.28 -7.38
N GLY A 272 -6.85 35.50 -8.57
CA GLY A 272 -6.24 36.27 -9.64
C GLY A 272 -5.37 35.40 -10.56
N ASP A 273 -4.06 35.40 -10.37
CA ASP A 273 -3.11 34.56 -11.12
C ASP A 273 -3.07 33.10 -10.61
N LYS A 274 -3.73 32.84 -9.48
CA LYS A 274 -3.78 31.54 -8.80
C LYS A 274 -5.22 31.11 -8.57
N ILE A 275 -5.38 29.83 -8.22
CA ILE A 275 -6.60 29.28 -7.62
C ILE A 275 -6.26 28.61 -6.30
N ALA A 276 -7.20 28.61 -5.36
CA ALA A 276 -7.14 27.78 -4.16
C ALA A 276 -8.21 26.69 -4.24
N ILE A 277 -7.81 25.45 -4.04
CA ILE A 277 -8.71 24.30 -3.89
C ILE A 277 -8.95 24.10 -2.40
N SER A 278 -10.20 24.28 -1.97
CA SER A 278 -10.56 24.28 -0.54
C SER A 278 -10.22 22.95 0.16
N HIS A 279 -10.27 21.83 -0.55
CA HIS A 279 -9.97 20.51 -0.01
C HIS A 279 -9.60 19.56 -1.14
N LEU A 280 -8.48 18.82 -0.98
CA LEU A 280 -8.08 17.76 -1.89
C LEU A 280 -7.28 16.66 -1.17
N TYR A 281 -7.22 15.50 -1.80
CA TYR A 281 -6.35 14.40 -1.43
C TYR A 281 -5.19 14.29 -2.42
N ILE A 282 -3.99 13.98 -1.92
CA ILE A 282 -2.82 13.67 -2.72
C ILE A 282 -2.41 12.23 -2.43
N GLU A 283 -2.24 11.46 -3.49
CA GLU A 283 -1.85 10.06 -3.42
C GLU A 283 -0.69 9.78 -4.37
N ARG A 284 -0.01 8.67 -4.16
CA ARG A 284 0.96 8.21 -5.14
C ARG A 284 0.26 7.75 -6.42
N ARG A 285 0.81 8.17 -7.57
CA ARG A 285 0.36 7.68 -8.86
C ARG A 285 0.77 6.23 -9.05
N MET A 286 -0.19 5.38 -9.37
CA MET A 286 -0.01 3.97 -9.71
C MET A 286 -0.58 3.72 -11.10
N VAL A 287 -0.18 2.64 -11.73
CA VAL A 287 -0.82 2.19 -12.97
C VAL A 287 -2.12 1.49 -12.59
N PRO A 288 -3.30 1.94 -13.07
CA PRO A 288 -4.55 1.21 -12.83
C PRO A 288 -4.44 -0.24 -13.26
N LEU A 289 -4.94 -1.16 -12.43
CA LEU A 289 -4.78 -2.59 -12.67
C LEU A 289 -5.40 -3.05 -14.00
N ASN A 290 -6.55 -2.48 -14.39
CA ASN A 290 -7.14 -2.79 -15.70
C ASN A 290 -6.19 -2.45 -16.85
N ILE A 291 -5.51 -1.30 -16.82
CA ILE A 291 -4.52 -0.90 -17.84
C ILE A 291 -3.29 -1.82 -17.77
N TRP A 292 -2.84 -2.17 -16.57
CA TRP A 292 -1.72 -3.12 -16.39
C TRP A 292 -2.03 -4.48 -17.01
N LEU A 293 -3.23 -5.04 -16.76
CA LEU A 293 -3.66 -6.32 -17.28
C LEU A 293 -3.80 -6.33 -18.82
N GLU A 294 -4.26 -5.22 -19.41
CA GLU A 294 -4.32 -5.06 -20.86
C GLU A 294 -2.93 -5.13 -21.51
N GLN A 295 -1.90 -4.63 -20.83
CA GLN A 295 -0.52 -4.54 -21.33
C GLN A 295 0.35 -5.73 -20.89
N SER A 296 -0.16 -6.63 -20.06
CA SER A 296 0.58 -7.76 -19.49
C SER A 296 0.21 -9.07 -20.17
N ASP A 297 1.19 -9.97 -20.23
CA ASP A 297 1.02 -11.33 -20.67
C ASP A 297 1.87 -12.30 -19.83
N GLY A 298 1.73 -13.61 -20.08
CA GLY A 298 2.54 -14.66 -19.46
C GLY A 298 2.65 -14.55 -17.94
N GLN A 299 3.88 -14.53 -17.43
CA GLN A 299 4.13 -14.50 -15.98
C GLN A 299 3.69 -13.18 -15.34
N ALA A 300 3.88 -12.05 -15.99
CA ALA A 300 3.49 -10.75 -15.45
C ALA A 300 1.97 -10.64 -15.24
N LEU A 301 1.17 -11.21 -16.16
CA LEU A 301 -0.28 -11.30 -16.01
C LEU A 301 -0.65 -12.20 -14.82
N ARG A 302 0.00 -13.38 -14.70
CA ARG A 302 -0.22 -14.33 -13.62
C ARG A 302 0.08 -13.71 -12.25
N ASP A 303 1.23 -13.06 -12.11
CA ASP A 303 1.65 -12.39 -10.88
C ASP A 303 0.67 -11.28 -10.47
N ALA A 304 0.18 -10.50 -11.43
CA ALA A 304 -0.77 -9.43 -11.16
C ALA A 304 -2.14 -9.97 -10.67
N ILE A 305 -2.61 -11.07 -11.25
CA ILE A 305 -3.86 -11.72 -10.82
C ILE A 305 -3.69 -12.35 -9.44
N GLU A 306 -2.57 -13.01 -9.16
CA GLU A 306 -2.25 -13.56 -7.84
C GLU A 306 -2.22 -12.45 -6.78
N GLU A 307 -1.53 -11.36 -7.06
CA GLU A 307 -1.44 -10.20 -6.16
C GLU A 307 -2.79 -9.52 -5.92
N TYR A 308 -3.65 -9.44 -6.95
CA TYR A 308 -4.99 -8.90 -6.81
C TYR A 308 -5.86 -9.76 -5.87
N GLY A 309 -5.91 -11.08 -6.05
CA GLY A 309 -6.64 -11.96 -5.14
C GLY A 309 -6.10 -11.93 -3.71
N ASN A 310 -4.77 -11.84 -3.56
CA ASN A 310 -4.12 -11.68 -2.26
C ASN A 310 -4.48 -10.33 -1.62
N ALA A 311 -4.61 -9.25 -2.41
CA ALA A 311 -5.06 -7.95 -1.91
C ALA A 311 -6.47 -8.04 -1.33
N ILE A 312 -7.41 -8.69 -2.02
CA ILE A 312 -8.78 -8.89 -1.54
C ILE A 312 -8.79 -9.68 -0.22
N ARG A 313 -8.06 -10.82 -0.16
CA ARG A 313 -7.99 -11.63 1.09
C ARG A 313 -7.40 -10.84 2.25
N GLN A 314 -6.38 -10.04 2.02
CA GLN A 314 -5.75 -9.24 3.06
C GLN A 314 -6.64 -8.09 3.54
N LEU A 315 -7.40 -7.44 2.64
CA LEU A 315 -8.41 -6.46 3.00
C LEU A 315 -9.51 -7.10 3.84
N ALA A 316 -10.03 -8.25 3.41
CA ALA A 316 -11.04 -8.99 4.16
C ALA A 316 -10.54 -9.42 5.56
N ALA A 317 -9.30 -9.89 5.68
CA ALA A 317 -8.67 -10.23 6.96
C ALA A 317 -8.51 -9.00 7.89
N ALA A 318 -8.47 -7.79 7.32
CA ALA A 318 -8.49 -6.53 8.07
C ALA A 318 -9.91 -6.00 8.36
N ASN A 319 -10.93 -6.79 8.09
CA ASN A 319 -12.35 -6.41 8.18
C ASN A 319 -12.76 -5.29 7.21
N ILE A 320 -12.10 -5.19 6.06
CA ILE A 320 -12.39 -4.17 5.04
C ILE A 320 -12.99 -4.81 3.80
N PHE A 321 -14.13 -4.27 3.36
CA PHE A 321 -14.74 -4.57 2.08
C PHE A 321 -14.58 -3.38 1.13
N PRO A 322 -13.99 -3.57 -0.06
CA PRO A 322 -13.78 -2.48 -1.02
C PRO A 322 -15.06 -1.87 -1.59
N GLY A 323 -16.20 -2.54 -1.44
CA GLY A 323 -17.46 -2.21 -2.09
C GLY A 323 -17.47 -2.68 -3.54
N ASP A 324 -16.79 -1.97 -4.41
CA ASP A 324 -16.61 -2.32 -5.82
C ASP A 324 -15.22 -2.96 -6.05
N MET A 325 -15.19 -4.23 -6.46
CA MET A 325 -13.97 -4.99 -6.70
C MET A 325 -13.49 -4.93 -8.16
N LEU A 326 -13.87 -3.92 -8.93
CA LEU A 326 -13.39 -3.75 -10.31
C LEU A 326 -11.88 -3.48 -10.36
N PHE A 327 -11.20 -4.02 -11.36
CA PHE A 327 -9.75 -3.85 -11.55
C PHE A 327 -9.32 -2.38 -11.60
N LYS A 328 -10.15 -1.48 -12.14
CA LYS A 328 -9.89 -0.04 -12.21
C LYS A 328 -9.71 0.64 -10.84
N ASN A 329 -10.22 0.02 -9.76
CA ASN A 329 -10.18 0.56 -8.40
C ASN A 329 -8.90 0.16 -7.63
N PHE A 330 -8.07 -0.67 -8.28
CA PHE A 330 -6.77 -1.10 -7.79
C PHE A 330 -5.65 -0.55 -8.66
N GLY A 331 -4.51 -0.33 -8.06
CA GLY A 331 -3.30 0.15 -8.75
C GLY A 331 -2.13 -0.80 -8.54
N VAL A 332 -1.29 -0.88 -9.56
CA VAL A 332 -0.04 -1.65 -9.50
C VAL A 332 1.10 -0.69 -9.16
N THR A 333 1.84 -1.00 -8.12
CA THR A 333 3.03 -0.24 -7.71
C THR A 333 4.23 -0.62 -8.60
N ARG A 334 5.30 0.18 -8.55
CA ARG A 334 6.56 -0.10 -9.28
C ARG A 334 7.21 -1.45 -8.93
N HIS A 335 6.80 -2.08 -7.83
CA HIS A 335 7.28 -3.40 -7.41
C HIS A 335 6.27 -4.52 -7.67
N GLY A 336 5.28 -4.29 -8.54
CA GLY A 336 4.27 -5.28 -8.91
C GLY A 336 3.18 -5.52 -7.86
N ARG A 337 3.21 -4.82 -6.71
CA ARG A 337 2.22 -5.02 -5.66
C ARG A 337 0.90 -4.35 -6.03
N VAL A 338 -0.21 -5.07 -5.88
CA VAL A 338 -1.56 -4.54 -6.11
C VAL A 338 -2.10 -3.92 -4.83
N VAL A 339 -2.59 -2.68 -4.94
CA VAL A 339 -3.07 -1.85 -3.83
C VAL A 339 -4.40 -1.19 -4.21
N PHE A 340 -5.35 -1.19 -3.29
CA PHE A 340 -6.64 -0.54 -3.44
C PHE A 340 -6.53 0.97 -3.24
N TYR A 341 -7.20 1.79 -4.06
CA TYR A 341 -7.10 3.26 -4.00
C TYR A 341 -8.43 4.00 -4.24
N ASP A 342 -9.53 3.31 -4.49
CA ASP A 342 -10.84 3.94 -4.68
C ASP A 342 -11.75 3.69 -3.48
N TYR A 343 -11.85 4.68 -2.60
CA TYR A 343 -12.44 4.53 -1.27
C TYR A 343 -13.88 4.98 -1.15
N ASP A 344 -14.53 5.39 -2.22
CA ASP A 344 -15.87 5.98 -2.15
C ASP A 344 -16.97 5.01 -1.67
N GLU A 345 -16.77 3.70 -1.80
CA GLU A 345 -17.70 2.65 -1.36
C GLU A 345 -17.15 1.71 -0.27
N ILE A 346 -15.98 2.02 0.29
CA ILE A 346 -15.36 1.17 1.30
C ILE A 346 -16.20 1.09 2.57
N CYS A 347 -16.33 -0.11 3.13
CA CYS A 347 -17.02 -0.35 4.40
C CYS A 347 -16.38 -1.52 5.16
N TYR A 348 -16.90 -1.83 6.35
CA TYR A 348 -16.47 -3.04 7.06
C TYR A 348 -17.11 -4.29 6.48
N MET A 349 -16.37 -5.41 6.48
CA MET A 349 -16.93 -6.74 6.15
C MET A 349 -18.13 -7.11 7.01
N THR A 350 -18.16 -6.59 8.25
CA THR A 350 -19.27 -6.82 9.19
C THR A 350 -20.53 -5.99 8.89
N GLU A 351 -20.46 -5.03 7.99
CA GLU A 351 -21.58 -4.18 7.57
C GLU A 351 -22.31 -4.74 6.34
N VAL A 352 -21.70 -5.76 5.69
CA VAL A 352 -22.27 -6.41 4.52
C VAL A 352 -22.66 -7.85 4.83
N ASN A 353 -23.62 -8.37 4.07
CA ASN A 353 -24.15 -9.70 4.22
C ASN A 353 -23.83 -10.54 2.98
N PHE A 354 -22.81 -11.39 3.07
CA PHE A 354 -22.42 -12.29 1.99
C PHE A 354 -23.42 -13.43 1.87
N ARG A 355 -24.01 -13.60 0.70
CA ARG A 355 -25.01 -14.61 0.38
C ARG A 355 -24.64 -15.34 -0.89
N ASP A 356 -24.94 -16.63 -0.94
CA ASP A 356 -24.92 -17.42 -2.18
C ASP A 356 -26.20 -17.15 -2.98
N ILE A 357 -26.11 -17.12 -4.30
CA ILE A 357 -27.28 -16.99 -5.18
C ILE A 357 -28.12 -18.27 -5.04
N PRO A 358 -29.40 -18.19 -4.67
CA PRO A 358 -30.24 -19.36 -4.59
C PRO A 358 -30.45 -19.96 -5.99
N PRO A 359 -30.58 -21.29 -6.12
CA PRO A 359 -30.82 -21.91 -7.41
C PRO A 359 -32.11 -21.38 -8.03
N PRO A 360 -32.15 -21.23 -9.36
CA PRO A 360 -33.34 -20.75 -10.07
C PRO A 360 -34.53 -21.68 -9.81
N ARG A 361 -35.72 -21.12 -9.68
CA ARG A 361 -36.95 -21.87 -9.45
C ARG A 361 -37.50 -22.45 -10.78
N TYR A 362 -37.27 -21.70 -11.86
CA TYR A 362 -37.69 -22.05 -13.21
C TYR A 362 -36.55 -21.78 -14.19
N PRO A 363 -36.48 -22.51 -15.33
CA PRO A 363 -35.44 -22.29 -16.34
C PRO A 363 -35.41 -20.85 -16.92
N GLU A 364 -36.58 -20.17 -16.91
CA GLU A 364 -36.73 -18.79 -17.37
C GLU A 364 -36.03 -17.79 -16.45
N ASP A 365 -35.87 -18.11 -15.17
CA ASP A 365 -35.21 -17.26 -14.19
C ASP A 365 -33.73 -17.01 -14.55
N GLU A 366 -33.05 -18.01 -15.11
CA GLU A 366 -31.65 -17.88 -15.57
C GLU A 366 -31.46 -16.90 -16.74
N LEU A 367 -32.53 -16.68 -17.51
CA LEU A 367 -32.55 -15.78 -18.67
C LEU A 367 -33.12 -14.40 -18.33
N SER A 368 -33.56 -14.19 -17.09
CA SER A 368 -34.13 -12.93 -16.64
C SER A 368 -33.04 -11.87 -16.47
N SER A 369 -33.34 -10.65 -16.89
CA SER A 369 -32.52 -9.48 -16.60
C SER A 369 -32.67 -8.96 -15.16
N GLU A 370 -33.70 -9.45 -14.44
CA GLU A 370 -33.92 -9.12 -13.03
C GLU A 370 -33.61 -10.32 -12.13
N PRO A 371 -32.98 -10.11 -10.94
CA PRO A 371 -32.72 -11.18 -10.00
C PRO A 371 -34.01 -11.90 -9.58
N TRP A 372 -34.06 -13.24 -9.64
CA TRP A 372 -35.18 -14.06 -9.14
C TRP A 372 -35.20 -14.22 -7.62
N TYR A 373 -34.23 -13.61 -6.95
CA TYR A 373 -34.04 -13.65 -5.50
C TYR A 373 -34.17 -12.27 -4.89
N SER A 374 -34.52 -12.22 -3.60
CA SER A 374 -34.61 -10.96 -2.87
C SER A 374 -33.23 -10.39 -2.58
N VAL A 375 -33.06 -9.11 -2.87
CA VAL A 375 -31.85 -8.34 -2.55
C VAL A 375 -32.23 -7.32 -1.48
N SER A 376 -31.48 -7.33 -0.37
CA SER A 376 -31.59 -6.33 0.70
C SER A 376 -30.40 -5.39 0.69
N PRO A 377 -30.51 -4.16 1.23
CA PRO A 377 -29.38 -3.29 1.39
C PRO A 377 -28.24 -3.99 2.15
N GLY A 378 -27.03 -3.93 1.61
CA GLY A 378 -25.84 -4.59 2.18
C GLY A 378 -25.66 -6.08 1.78
N ASP A 379 -26.59 -6.67 1.00
CA ASP A 379 -26.37 -8.00 0.44
C ASP A 379 -25.28 -7.97 -0.63
N VAL A 380 -24.35 -8.90 -0.55
CA VAL A 380 -23.26 -9.11 -1.52
C VAL A 380 -23.29 -10.55 -2.00
N PHE A 381 -23.31 -10.73 -3.30
CA PHE A 381 -23.30 -12.03 -3.97
C PHE A 381 -21.94 -12.24 -4.67
N PRO A 382 -20.99 -12.93 -4.05
CA PRO A 382 -19.63 -13.08 -4.63
C PRO A 382 -19.61 -13.77 -5.99
N GLU A 383 -20.60 -14.62 -6.28
CA GLU A 383 -20.75 -15.31 -7.57
C GLU A 383 -20.92 -14.32 -8.73
N GLU A 384 -21.55 -13.16 -8.49
CA GLU A 384 -21.72 -12.13 -9.51
C GLU A 384 -20.40 -11.50 -9.94
N PHE A 385 -19.40 -11.47 -9.06
CA PHE A 385 -18.07 -10.94 -9.41
C PHE A 385 -17.42 -11.73 -10.54
N ARG A 386 -17.78 -13.00 -10.71
CA ARG A 386 -17.28 -13.84 -11.80
C ARG A 386 -17.58 -13.25 -13.18
N HIS A 387 -18.73 -12.60 -13.37
CA HIS A 387 -19.13 -12.07 -14.67
C HIS A 387 -18.14 -11.06 -15.24
N TRP A 388 -17.59 -10.19 -14.42
CA TRP A 388 -16.63 -9.18 -14.90
C TRP A 388 -15.16 -9.54 -14.61
N LEU A 389 -14.86 -10.22 -13.51
CA LEU A 389 -13.49 -10.63 -13.20
C LEU A 389 -12.99 -11.70 -14.17
N CYS A 390 -13.89 -12.55 -14.68
CA CYS A 390 -13.56 -13.63 -15.61
C CYS A 390 -14.00 -13.34 -17.06
N ALA A 391 -14.41 -12.13 -17.39
CA ALA A 391 -14.85 -11.77 -18.74
C ALA A 391 -13.73 -11.82 -19.80
N ASP A 392 -12.48 -11.49 -19.42
CA ASP A 392 -11.31 -11.64 -20.29
C ASP A 392 -10.87 -13.12 -20.30
N PRO A 393 -10.82 -13.78 -21.48
CA PRO A 393 -10.43 -15.18 -21.61
C PRO A 393 -8.99 -15.47 -21.17
N ARG A 394 -8.11 -14.46 -21.05
CA ARG A 394 -6.76 -14.60 -20.50
C ARG A 394 -6.76 -14.60 -18.97
N ILE A 395 -7.69 -13.85 -18.36
CA ILE A 395 -7.77 -13.61 -16.92
C ILE A 395 -8.62 -14.68 -16.23
N GLY A 396 -9.80 -14.98 -16.78
CA GLY A 396 -10.79 -15.88 -16.17
C GLY A 396 -10.20 -17.21 -15.70
N PRO A 397 -9.52 -17.98 -16.56
CA PRO A 397 -8.92 -19.25 -16.17
C PRO A 397 -7.87 -19.12 -15.06
N LEU A 398 -7.03 -18.08 -15.10
CA LEU A 398 -6.02 -17.81 -14.07
C LEU A 398 -6.66 -17.45 -12.74
N PHE A 399 -7.70 -16.61 -12.76
CA PHE A 399 -8.41 -16.23 -11.56
C PHE A 399 -9.13 -17.42 -10.91
N GLU A 400 -9.77 -18.26 -11.70
CA GLU A 400 -10.41 -19.48 -11.19
C GLU A 400 -9.41 -20.50 -10.64
N GLU A 401 -8.25 -20.67 -11.28
CA GLU A 401 -7.19 -21.54 -10.78
C GLU A 401 -6.68 -21.10 -9.39
N MET A 402 -6.46 -19.80 -9.20
CA MET A 402 -5.80 -19.26 -8.01
C MET A 402 -6.77 -18.79 -6.91
N HIS A 403 -8.00 -18.40 -7.29
CA HIS A 403 -8.88 -17.61 -6.43
C HIS A 403 -10.35 -18.01 -6.52
N ALA A 404 -10.69 -19.24 -6.94
CA ALA A 404 -12.07 -19.72 -7.04
C ALA A 404 -12.85 -19.63 -5.70
N ASP A 405 -12.12 -19.62 -4.58
CA ASP A 405 -12.66 -19.44 -3.24
C ASP A 405 -13.30 -18.07 -3.03
N LEU A 406 -12.83 -17.02 -3.71
CA LEU A 406 -13.36 -15.66 -3.59
C LEU A 406 -14.78 -15.49 -4.16
N PHE A 407 -15.25 -16.46 -4.95
CA PHE A 407 -16.63 -16.49 -5.47
C PHE A 407 -17.65 -17.15 -4.55
N ARG A 408 -17.31 -17.42 -3.29
CA ARG A 408 -18.18 -18.09 -2.33
C ARG A 408 -18.47 -17.23 -1.11
N ALA A 409 -19.72 -17.20 -0.66
CA ALA A 409 -20.13 -16.43 0.52
C ALA A 409 -19.46 -16.87 1.84
N LYS A 410 -18.83 -18.04 1.89
CA LYS A 410 -18.25 -18.62 3.13
C LYS A 410 -16.85 -18.13 3.49
N ILE A 411 -16.21 -17.24 2.72
CA ILE A 411 -14.85 -16.73 2.99
C ILE A 411 -14.82 -15.68 4.12
N GLY A 412 -15.95 -15.15 4.53
CA GLY A 412 -16.05 -14.09 5.53
C GLY A 412 -16.22 -14.56 6.99
N ARG A 413 -15.93 -15.83 7.33
CA ARG A 413 -16.05 -16.32 8.71
C ARG A 413 -14.75 -16.86 9.27
#